data_79b75ab79e77891aa4614b1f6da50387
#
_entry.id   79b75ab79e77891aa4614b1f6da50387
#
_cell.length_a   1.000
_cell.length_b   1.000
_cell.length_c   1.000
_cell.angle_alpha   90.00
_cell.angle_beta   90.00
_cell.angle_gamma   90.00
#
_symmetry.space_group_name_H-M   'P 1'
#
loop_
_entity.id
_entity.type
_entity.pdbx_description
1 polymer ?
#
loop_
_entity_poly.entity_id
_entity_poly.type
_entity_poly.pdbx_seq_one_letter_code
_entity_poly.pdbx_strand_id
1 'polypeptide(L)'
;PDMVEGARWLEDLGCDFVIHHIGYDERRGIAALGKRMPSPLDQLREVVKAVKIPVQAVGGLSLEQAIRCPEFGAPLVVLGAPLTVDADAFKTASGNLEDSLRLICNKIHAYGEVKIGV
;
A
#
# COMPACT_ATOMS: atom_id res chain seq x y z
N PRO A 1 2.90 -16.78 5.65
CA PRO A 1 1.86 -16.48 6.62
C PRO A 1 0.64 -15.85 5.94
N ASP A 2 -0.51 -16.13 6.48
CA ASP A 2 -1.76 -15.58 5.97
C ASP A 2 -1.92 -14.14 6.48
N MET A 3 -1.94 -13.19 5.56
CA MET A 3 -2.04 -11.76 5.86
C MET A 3 -3.40 -11.39 6.49
N VAL A 4 -4.47 -12.04 6.05
CA VAL A 4 -5.82 -11.81 6.57
C VAL A 4 -5.93 -12.28 8.02
N GLU A 5 -5.43 -13.47 8.31
CA GLU A 5 -5.43 -14.05 9.65
C GLU A 5 -4.58 -13.23 10.61
N GLY A 6 -3.39 -12.82 10.15
CA GLY A 6 -2.50 -11.95 10.92
C GLY A 6 -3.14 -10.61 11.25
N ALA A 7 -3.84 -10.00 10.32
CA ALA A 7 -4.53 -8.74 10.52
C ALA A 7 -5.66 -8.87 11.58
N ARG A 8 -6.43 -9.95 11.50
CA ARG A 8 -7.48 -10.23 12.49
C ARG A 8 -6.92 -10.44 13.89
N TRP A 9 -5.81 -11.16 13.98
CA TRP A 9 -5.14 -11.38 15.26
C TRP A 9 -4.68 -10.07 15.87
N LEU A 10 -4.09 -9.18 15.07
CA LEU A 10 -3.66 -7.86 15.55
C LEU A 10 -4.84 -7.00 16.00
N GLU A 11 -5.95 -7.06 15.28
CA GLU A 11 -7.16 -6.35 15.68
C GLU A 11 -7.68 -6.88 17.03
N ASP A 12 -7.70 -8.20 17.21
CA ASP A 12 -8.15 -8.84 18.46
C ASP A 12 -7.25 -8.46 19.64
N LEU A 13 -5.97 -8.18 19.39
CA LEU A 13 -5.04 -7.71 20.43
C LEU A 13 -5.25 -6.23 20.80
N GLY A 14 -6.12 -5.51 20.07
CA GLY A 14 -6.42 -4.12 20.37
C GLY A 14 -5.59 -3.09 19.62
N CYS A 15 -4.97 -3.46 18.51
CA CYS A 15 -4.24 -2.51 17.68
C CYS A 15 -5.17 -1.44 17.10
N ASP A 16 -4.68 -0.21 17.01
CA ASP A 16 -5.46 0.92 16.46
C ASP A 16 -5.52 0.91 14.95
N PHE A 17 -4.51 0.36 14.30
CA PHE A 17 -4.45 0.15 12.85
C PHE A 17 -3.47 -0.97 12.53
N VAL A 18 -3.56 -1.51 11.31
CA VAL A 18 -2.62 -2.53 10.85
C VAL A 18 -1.89 -2.03 9.60
N ILE A 19 -0.65 -2.50 9.44
CA ILE A 19 0.18 -2.15 8.29
C ILE A 19 0.25 -3.36 7.37
N HIS A 20 -0.22 -3.21 6.13
CA HIS A 20 -0.07 -4.22 5.10
C HIS A 20 1.20 -3.90 4.30
N HIS A 21 2.22 -4.73 4.46
CA HIS A 21 3.55 -4.48 3.90
C HIS A 21 4.09 -5.73 3.21
N ILE A 22 4.64 -5.56 2.01
CA ILE A 22 5.42 -6.60 1.34
C ILE A 22 6.88 -6.14 1.30
N GLY A 23 7.74 -6.85 2.00
CA GLY A 23 9.15 -6.50 2.11
C GLY A 23 9.90 -6.60 0.78
N TYR A 24 10.97 -5.82 0.67
CA TYR A 24 11.80 -5.79 -0.53
C TYR A 24 12.41 -7.16 -0.86
N ASP A 25 12.91 -7.86 0.15
CA ASP A 25 13.54 -9.17 -0.04
C ASP A 25 12.53 -10.23 -0.47
N GLU A 26 11.33 -10.20 0.07
CA GLU A 26 10.24 -11.10 -0.34
C GLU A 26 9.89 -10.87 -1.81
N ARG A 27 9.78 -9.62 -2.23
CA ARG A 27 9.48 -9.28 -3.63
C ARG A 27 10.59 -9.75 -4.57
N ARG A 28 11.85 -9.56 -4.20
CA ARG A 28 12.99 -10.04 -4.99
C ARG A 28 13.03 -11.55 -5.07
N GLY A 29 12.74 -12.24 -3.98
CA GLY A 29 12.71 -13.70 -3.97
C GLY A 29 11.68 -14.26 -4.93
N ILE A 30 10.48 -13.70 -4.94
CA ILE A 30 9.42 -14.11 -5.85
C ILE A 30 9.79 -13.84 -7.32
N ALA A 31 10.37 -12.67 -7.59
CA ALA A 31 10.84 -12.32 -8.94
C ALA A 31 11.92 -13.25 -9.44
N ALA A 32 12.85 -13.67 -8.56
CA ALA A 32 13.92 -14.61 -8.89
C ALA A 32 13.39 -16.00 -9.28
N LEU A 33 12.19 -16.36 -8.80
CA LEU A 33 11.53 -17.61 -9.19
C LEU A 33 10.77 -17.51 -10.51
N GLY A 34 10.88 -16.39 -11.22
CA GLY A 34 10.20 -16.18 -12.49
C GLY A 34 8.72 -15.84 -12.35
N LYS A 35 8.26 -15.55 -11.15
CA LYS A 35 6.87 -15.17 -10.89
C LYS A 35 6.70 -13.66 -10.96
N ARG A 36 5.47 -13.20 -11.23
CA ARG A 36 5.15 -11.78 -11.18
C ARG A 36 5.47 -11.23 -9.79
N MET A 37 6.12 -10.06 -9.75
CA MET A 37 6.41 -9.39 -8.50
C MET A 37 5.11 -8.95 -7.81
N PRO A 38 4.90 -9.32 -6.53
CA PRO A 38 3.68 -8.94 -5.84
C PRO A 38 3.64 -7.43 -5.55
N SER A 39 2.43 -6.91 -5.51
CA SER A 39 2.15 -5.52 -5.13
C SER A 39 1.39 -5.50 -3.80
N PRO A 40 1.60 -4.47 -2.95
CA PRO A 40 0.77 -4.30 -1.76
C PRO A 40 -0.74 -4.24 -2.06
N LEU A 41 -1.12 -3.88 -3.28
CA LEU A 41 -2.52 -3.83 -3.68
C LEU A 41 -3.14 -5.21 -3.88
N ASP A 42 -2.33 -6.24 -4.14
CA ASP A 42 -2.83 -7.57 -4.52
C ASP A 42 -3.73 -8.19 -3.45
N GLN A 43 -3.40 -7.98 -2.17
CA GLN A 43 -4.17 -8.52 -1.05
C GLN A 43 -4.82 -7.43 -0.20
N LEU A 44 -4.66 -6.17 -0.58
CA LEU A 44 -5.10 -5.05 0.25
C LEU A 44 -6.60 -5.10 0.53
N ARG A 45 -7.43 -5.37 -0.48
CA ARG A 45 -8.89 -5.45 -0.30
C ARG A 45 -9.29 -6.55 0.68
N GLU A 46 -8.62 -7.68 0.61
CA GLU A 46 -8.92 -8.81 1.50
C GLU A 46 -8.59 -8.47 2.94
N VAL A 47 -7.44 -7.83 3.16
CA VAL A 47 -7.04 -7.38 4.50
C VAL A 47 -8.02 -6.33 5.03
N VAL A 48 -8.38 -5.35 4.20
CA VAL A 48 -9.34 -4.29 4.59
C VAL A 48 -10.68 -4.89 4.99
N LYS A 49 -11.17 -5.87 4.24
CA LYS A 49 -12.45 -6.53 4.54
C LYS A 49 -12.41 -7.38 5.81
N ALA A 50 -11.23 -7.85 6.17
CA ALA A 50 -11.06 -8.75 7.31
C ALA A 50 -11.09 -8.05 8.66
N VAL A 51 -10.82 -6.75 8.71
CA VAL A 51 -10.71 -5.97 9.94
C VAL A 51 -11.59 -4.73 9.90
N LYS A 52 -11.91 -4.21 11.10
CA LYS A 52 -12.71 -2.99 11.25
C LYS A 52 -11.84 -1.75 11.53
N ILE A 53 -10.56 -1.96 11.79
CA ILE A 53 -9.60 -0.88 12.04
C ILE A 53 -8.96 -0.44 10.72
N PRO A 54 -8.37 0.78 10.68
CA PRO A 54 -7.71 1.26 9.47
C PRO A 54 -6.55 0.37 9.02
N VAL A 55 -6.36 0.25 7.70
CA VAL A 55 -5.24 -0.46 7.11
C VAL A 55 -4.36 0.53 6.38
N GLN A 56 -3.06 0.51 6.69
CA GLN A 56 -2.05 1.32 6.02
C GLN A 56 -1.36 0.50 4.94
N ALA A 57 -1.30 1.03 3.72
CA ALA A 57 -0.60 0.37 2.61
C ALA A 57 0.83 0.91 2.50
N VAL A 58 1.81 0.00 2.43
CA VAL A 58 3.22 0.34 2.31
C VAL A 58 3.98 -0.81 1.63
N GLY A 59 5.10 -0.49 1.02
CA GLY A 59 5.99 -1.50 0.45
C GLY A 59 6.22 -1.31 -1.05
N GLY A 60 7.02 -0.33 -1.43
CA GLY A 60 7.42 -0.11 -2.81
C GLY A 60 6.28 0.31 -3.73
N LEU A 61 5.34 1.09 -3.22
CA LEU A 61 4.24 1.60 -4.02
C LEU A 61 4.75 2.59 -5.08
N SER A 62 4.29 2.42 -6.31
CA SER A 62 4.43 3.46 -7.33
C SER A 62 3.47 4.60 -7.05
N LEU A 63 3.64 5.74 -7.73
CA LEU A 63 2.73 6.87 -7.58
C LEU A 63 1.30 6.47 -7.96
N GLU A 64 1.14 5.73 -9.04
CA GLU A 64 -0.16 5.24 -9.48
C GLU A 64 -0.81 4.32 -8.45
N GLN A 65 -0.05 3.39 -7.89
CA GLN A 65 -0.55 2.48 -6.88
C GLN A 65 -0.96 3.23 -5.61
N ALA A 66 -0.15 4.20 -5.18
CA ALA A 66 -0.45 5.01 -4.00
C ALA A 66 -1.76 5.78 -4.17
N ILE A 67 -1.98 6.37 -5.34
CA ILE A 67 -3.20 7.13 -5.65
C ILE A 67 -4.43 6.22 -5.62
N ARG A 68 -4.27 4.94 -5.94
CA ARG A 68 -5.35 3.97 -5.97
C ARG A 68 -5.66 3.33 -4.61
N CYS A 69 -4.78 3.47 -3.62
CA CYS A 69 -4.99 2.84 -2.31
C CYS A 69 -6.37 3.14 -1.68
N PRO A 70 -6.89 4.38 -1.73
CA PRO A 70 -8.24 4.63 -1.20
C PRO A 70 -9.34 3.81 -1.85
N GLU A 71 -9.23 3.50 -3.15
CA GLU A 71 -10.20 2.64 -3.85
C GLU A 71 -10.26 1.24 -3.26
N PHE A 72 -9.13 0.77 -2.72
CA PHE A 72 -9.04 -0.54 -2.07
C PHE A 72 -9.42 -0.50 -0.59
N GLY A 73 -9.75 0.68 -0.07
CA GLY A 73 -10.20 0.85 1.30
C GLY A 73 -9.12 1.20 2.31
N ALA A 74 -7.91 1.56 1.85
CA ALA A 74 -6.83 1.97 2.74
C ALA A 74 -6.80 3.49 2.89
N PRO A 75 -7.08 4.02 4.11
CA PRO A 75 -7.05 5.46 4.34
C PRO A 75 -5.64 6.02 4.55
N LEU A 76 -4.66 5.16 4.74
CA LEU A 76 -3.29 5.53 5.04
C LEU A 76 -2.35 4.92 4.01
N VAL A 77 -1.42 5.72 3.50
CA VAL A 77 -0.46 5.28 2.49
C VAL A 77 0.93 5.77 2.87
N VAL A 78 1.93 4.91 2.75
CA VAL A 78 3.33 5.27 2.98
C VAL A 78 4.09 5.21 1.67
N LEU A 79 4.78 6.29 1.36
CA LEU A 79 5.67 6.39 0.20
C LEU A 79 7.10 6.47 0.68
N GLY A 80 7.91 5.52 0.25
CA GLY A 80 9.34 5.53 0.55
C GLY A 80 10.14 6.28 -0.51
N ALA A 81 11.37 6.63 -0.16
CA ALA A 81 12.32 7.21 -1.10
C ALA A 81 13.30 6.13 -1.57
N PRO A 82 13.71 6.12 -2.85
CA PRO A 82 13.26 7.02 -3.91
C PRO A 82 11.83 6.72 -4.35
N LEU A 83 11.11 7.77 -4.78
CA LEU A 83 9.75 7.58 -5.27
C LEU A 83 9.75 6.80 -6.59
N THR A 84 8.93 5.77 -6.66
CA THR A 84 8.82 4.92 -7.83
C THR A 84 7.68 5.40 -8.72
N VAL A 85 7.97 5.78 -9.97
CA VAL A 85 6.94 6.18 -10.93
C VAL A 85 6.31 4.99 -11.63
N ASP A 86 7.06 3.90 -11.75
CA ASP A 86 6.60 2.67 -12.37
C ASP A 86 7.09 1.50 -11.53
N ALA A 87 6.17 0.75 -10.93
CA ALA A 87 6.51 -0.36 -10.05
C ALA A 87 7.26 -1.48 -10.77
N ASP A 88 6.95 -1.71 -12.05
CA ASP A 88 7.57 -2.80 -12.81
C ASP A 88 8.97 -2.43 -13.30
N ALA A 89 9.21 -1.16 -13.58
CA ALA A 89 10.48 -0.68 -14.11
C ALA A 89 11.44 -0.18 -13.03
N PHE A 90 11.02 -0.06 -11.80
CA PHE A 90 11.82 0.50 -10.69
C PHE A 90 12.38 1.89 -10.99
N LYS A 91 11.69 2.65 -11.82
CA LYS A 91 12.08 4.01 -12.14
C LYS A 91 11.71 4.93 -11.00
N THR A 92 12.60 5.87 -10.70
CA THR A 92 12.33 6.90 -9.69
C THR A 92 11.76 8.15 -10.36
N ALA A 93 10.94 8.88 -9.61
CA ALA A 93 10.43 10.16 -10.06
C ALA A 93 11.60 11.15 -10.22
N SER A 94 11.64 11.83 -11.37
CA SER A 94 12.60 12.91 -11.61
C SER A 94 11.90 14.25 -11.42
N GLY A 95 12.67 15.29 -11.14
CA GLY A 95 12.16 16.64 -10.98
C GLY A 95 11.98 17.05 -9.52
N ASN A 96 11.07 17.97 -9.26
CA ASN A 96 10.88 18.55 -7.94
C ASN A 96 10.06 17.62 -7.04
N LEU A 97 10.68 17.18 -5.95
CA LEU A 97 10.04 16.29 -4.96
C LEU A 97 8.78 16.94 -4.36
N GLU A 98 8.83 18.23 -4.04
CA GLU A 98 7.68 18.93 -3.46
C GLU A 98 6.48 18.89 -4.42
N ASP A 99 6.70 19.16 -5.69
CA ASP A 99 5.63 19.14 -6.69
C ASP A 99 5.03 17.74 -6.83
N SER A 100 5.88 16.71 -6.82
CA SER A 100 5.44 15.33 -6.89
C SER A 100 4.60 14.94 -5.69
N LEU A 101 5.04 15.29 -4.49
CA LEU A 101 4.30 15.00 -3.25
C LEU A 101 2.97 15.75 -3.21
N ARG A 102 2.96 17.02 -3.63
CA ARG A 102 1.73 17.83 -3.70
C ARG A 102 0.72 17.20 -4.65
N LEU A 103 1.17 16.77 -5.83
CA LEU A 103 0.31 16.11 -6.80
C LEU A 103 -0.31 14.83 -6.23
N ILE A 104 0.52 13.98 -5.60
CA ILE A 104 0.06 12.72 -4.99
C ILE A 104 -0.96 12.98 -3.91
N CYS A 105 -0.67 13.89 -2.99
CA CYS A 105 -1.57 14.25 -1.89
C CYS A 105 -2.91 14.77 -2.43
N ASN A 106 -2.88 15.65 -3.42
CA ASN A 106 -4.10 16.19 -4.02
C ASN A 106 -4.95 15.08 -4.65
N LYS A 107 -4.32 14.14 -5.35
CA LYS A 107 -5.04 13.03 -5.99
C LYS A 107 -5.62 12.05 -4.98
N ILE A 108 -4.88 11.76 -3.91
CA ILE A 108 -5.39 10.89 -2.83
C ILE A 108 -6.57 11.58 -2.13
N HIS A 109 -6.42 12.85 -1.78
CA HIS A 109 -7.48 13.60 -1.10
C HIS A 109 -8.73 13.80 -1.97
N ALA A 110 -8.56 13.85 -3.30
CA ALA A 110 -9.68 14.00 -4.23
C ALA A 110 -10.61 12.77 -4.23
N TYR A 111 -10.14 11.63 -3.78
CA TYR A 111 -10.99 10.43 -3.63
C TYR A 111 -12.10 10.69 -2.60
N GLY A 112 -11.81 11.48 -1.56
CA GLY A 112 -12.74 11.78 -0.50
C GLY A 112 -12.57 10.88 0.70
N GLU A 113 -13.65 10.61 1.41
CA GLU A 113 -13.61 9.83 2.65
C GLU A 113 -13.55 8.32 2.36
N VAL A 114 -12.62 7.64 3.03
CA VAL A 114 -12.54 6.17 3.01
C VAL A 114 -13.34 5.64 4.19
N LYS A 115 -14.34 4.78 3.90
CA LYS A 115 -15.14 4.15 4.95
C LYS A 115 -14.35 3.03 5.62
N ILE A 116 -14.31 3.08 6.95
CA ILE A 116 -13.58 2.13 7.78
C ILE A 116 -14.59 1.33 8.60
N GLY A 117 -14.36 0.00 8.68
CA GLY A 117 -15.19 -0.87 9.51
C GLY A 117 -16.58 -1.16 8.95
N VAL A 118 -16.72 -1.08 7.64
CA VAL A 118 -18.00 -1.33 6.95
C VAL A 118 -18.13 -2.79 6.51
#